data_bbecbbb2d67cc01bdf8a839a439fbea2
#
_entry.id   bbecbbb2d67cc01bdf8a839a439fbea2
#
_cell.length_a   1.000
_cell.length_b   1.000
_cell.length_c   1.000
_cell.angle_alpha   90.00
_cell.angle_beta   90.00
_cell.angle_gamma   90.00
#
_symmetry.space_group_name_H-M   'P 1'
#
loop_
_entity.id
_entity.type
_entity.pdbx_description
1 polymer ?
#
loop_
_entity_poly.entity_id
_entity_poly.type
_entity_poly.pdbx_seq_one_letter_code
_entity_poly.pdbx_strand_id
1 'polypeptide(L)'
;VDAFGNIGNIDTDNPEAPGSLYSIKEREVPVLGRQMERIPQNKMSFWSNYTQDVSGGTIDYLVGFSWTDSIIWNDSGLALDTSPAFHRLDVKATWKNNEGDLDIMFFINNVTDKIGVRNMSSDDETQGFLRSVTPTLPRMGGISFTKRFGG
;
A
#
# COMPACT_ATOMS: atom_id res chain seq x y z
N VAL A 1 12.68 6.90 -36.57
CA VAL A 1 12.88 8.24 -36.00
C VAL A 1 13.95 8.89 -36.86
N ASP A 2 13.64 10.00 -37.50
CA ASP A 2 14.61 10.77 -38.24
C ASP A 2 15.60 11.53 -37.33
N ALA A 3 16.61 12.20 -37.94
CA ALA A 3 17.63 12.93 -37.19
C ALA A 3 17.06 14.09 -36.32
N PHE A 4 15.78 14.40 -36.45
CA PHE A 4 15.07 15.46 -35.72
C PHE A 4 14.09 14.91 -34.68
N GLY A 5 14.07 13.59 -34.45
CA GLY A 5 13.17 12.97 -33.52
C GLY A 5 11.73 12.82 -34.00
N ASN A 6 11.45 13.09 -35.30
CA ASN A 6 10.15 12.85 -35.85
C ASN A 6 9.89 11.35 -35.95
N ILE A 7 8.79 10.92 -35.38
CA ILE A 7 8.21 9.63 -35.67
C ILE A 7 7.73 9.73 -37.12
N GLY A 8 8.42 9.04 -38.03
CA GLY A 8 8.08 9.10 -39.44
C GLY A 8 6.59 8.91 -39.71
N ASN A 9 6.12 9.30 -40.86
CA ASN A 9 4.71 9.26 -41.28
C ASN A 9 4.03 8.03 -40.66
N ILE A 10 3.13 8.27 -39.73
CA ILE A 10 2.29 7.22 -39.16
C ILE A 10 1.42 6.74 -40.28
N ASP A 11 1.73 5.57 -40.83
CA ASP A 11 0.88 4.94 -41.83
C ASP A 11 -0.43 4.51 -41.13
N THR A 12 -1.39 5.41 -41.15
CA THR A 12 -2.71 5.17 -40.58
C THR A 12 -3.49 4.09 -41.35
N ASP A 13 -3.05 3.76 -42.55
CA ASP A 13 -3.69 2.76 -43.41
C ASP A 13 -3.13 1.34 -43.15
N ASN A 14 -1.97 1.25 -42.49
CA ASN A 14 -1.35 -0.03 -42.13
C ASN A 14 -0.95 -0.05 -40.66
N PRO A 15 -1.85 -0.42 -39.78
CA PRO A 15 -1.59 -0.51 -38.33
C PRO A 15 -0.53 -1.56 -37.97
N GLU A 16 -0.16 -2.46 -38.87
CA GLU A 16 0.87 -3.47 -38.67
C GLU A 16 2.29 -3.02 -39.09
N ALA A 17 2.42 -1.82 -39.65
CA ALA A 17 3.74 -1.32 -40.08
C ALA A 17 4.68 -1.15 -38.89
N PRO A 18 5.96 -1.57 -38.98
CA PRO A 18 6.95 -1.33 -37.93
C PRO A 18 7.07 0.16 -37.65
N GLY A 19 6.82 0.54 -36.36
CA GLY A 19 6.85 1.94 -35.91
C GLY A 19 5.50 2.66 -35.95
N SER A 20 4.41 2.01 -36.36
CA SER A 20 3.06 2.52 -36.18
C SER A 20 2.75 2.61 -34.67
N LEU A 21 2.28 3.77 -34.20
CA LEU A 21 1.77 3.92 -32.84
C LEU A 21 0.51 3.06 -32.60
N TYR A 22 -0.16 2.66 -33.66
CA TYR A 22 -1.31 1.77 -33.66
C TYR A 22 -0.95 0.27 -33.75
N SER A 23 0.33 -0.08 -33.85
CA SER A 23 0.78 -1.47 -33.76
C SER A 23 0.82 -2.00 -32.31
N ILE A 24 0.14 -1.34 -31.40
CA ILE A 24 -0.34 -2.00 -30.21
C ILE A 24 -1.44 -2.97 -30.69
N LYS A 25 -1.02 -4.09 -31.28
CA LYS A 25 -1.89 -5.25 -31.36
C LYS A 25 -2.56 -5.34 -30.03
N GLU A 26 -3.89 -5.42 -30.03
CA GLU A 26 -4.63 -5.89 -28.87
C GLU A 26 -3.86 -7.10 -28.36
N ARG A 27 -3.05 -6.89 -27.34
CA ARG A 27 -2.25 -7.96 -26.79
C ARG A 27 -3.23 -8.77 -26.00
N GLU A 28 -3.75 -9.83 -26.62
CA GLU A 28 -4.51 -10.81 -25.88
C GLU A 28 -3.63 -11.33 -24.76
N VAL A 29 -3.84 -10.77 -23.60
CA VAL A 29 -3.13 -11.17 -22.40
C VAL A 29 -3.93 -12.29 -21.78
N PRO A 30 -3.41 -13.55 -21.78
CA PRO A 30 -4.15 -14.65 -21.19
C PRO A 30 -4.44 -14.36 -19.72
N VAL A 31 -5.70 -14.19 -19.37
CA VAL A 31 -6.14 -13.89 -17.99
C VAL A 31 -6.27 -15.16 -17.13
N LEU A 32 -6.30 -16.34 -17.74
CA LEU A 32 -6.37 -17.61 -17.03
C LEU A 32 -5.13 -17.82 -16.15
N GLY A 33 -5.36 -17.99 -14.84
CA GLY A 33 -4.30 -18.20 -13.86
C GLY A 33 -3.58 -16.94 -13.38
N ARG A 34 -3.98 -15.74 -13.82
CA ARG A 34 -3.44 -14.48 -13.33
C ARG A 34 -4.05 -14.10 -11.98
N GLN A 35 -3.25 -13.38 -11.20
CA GLN A 35 -3.74 -12.69 -10.02
C GLN A 35 -4.79 -11.66 -10.43
N MET A 36 -5.90 -11.61 -9.69
CA MET A 36 -6.91 -10.58 -9.87
C MET A 36 -6.33 -9.20 -9.54
N GLU A 37 -6.76 -8.19 -10.28
CA GLU A 37 -6.39 -6.82 -10.02
C GLU A 37 -6.79 -6.38 -8.63
N ARG A 38 -5.94 -5.58 -8.00
CA ARG A 38 -6.14 -4.96 -6.69
C ARG A 38 -6.38 -5.93 -5.53
N ILE A 39 -6.19 -7.22 -5.78
CA ILE A 39 -6.33 -8.26 -4.76
C ILE A 39 -4.99 -8.97 -4.60
N PRO A 40 -4.36 -8.92 -3.42
CA PRO A 40 -3.16 -9.70 -3.15
C PRO A 40 -3.48 -11.19 -3.13
N GLN A 41 -2.58 -12.04 -3.60
CA GLN A 41 -2.76 -13.50 -3.51
C GLN A 41 -2.83 -13.97 -2.06
N ASN A 42 -2.01 -13.37 -1.21
CA ASN A 42 -1.94 -13.72 0.20
C ASN A 42 -1.92 -12.46 1.06
N LYS A 43 -2.59 -12.54 2.22
CA LYS A 43 -2.57 -11.51 3.23
C LYS A 43 -2.57 -12.17 4.60
N MET A 44 -1.71 -11.69 5.49
CA MET A 44 -1.61 -12.19 6.85
C MET A 44 -1.65 -11.03 7.84
N SER A 45 -2.32 -11.25 8.96
CA SER A 45 -2.33 -10.31 10.08
C SER A 45 -2.24 -11.08 11.39
N PHE A 46 -1.43 -10.60 12.29
CA PHE A 46 -1.25 -11.16 13.62
C PHE A 46 -1.31 -10.03 14.66
N TRP A 47 -2.00 -10.27 15.75
CA TRP A 47 -2.11 -9.35 16.88
C TRP A 47 -1.82 -10.11 18.17
N SER A 48 -1.02 -9.51 19.04
CA SER A 48 -0.74 -10.01 20.39
C SER A 48 -1.00 -8.92 21.40
N ASN A 49 -1.69 -9.27 22.45
CA ASN A 49 -1.92 -8.40 23.61
C ASN A 49 -1.36 -9.06 24.86
N TYR A 50 -0.62 -8.30 25.66
CA TYR A 50 -0.08 -8.73 26.94
C TYR A 50 -0.35 -7.66 27.99
N THR A 51 -0.96 -8.05 29.10
CA THR A 51 -1.24 -7.16 30.24
C THR A 51 -0.32 -7.51 31.39
N GLN A 52 0.31 -6.50 31.94
CA GLN A 52 1.22 -6.61 33.08
C GLN A 52 0.73 -5.72 34.24
N ASP A 53 0.59 -6.32 35.40
CA ASP A 53 0.34 -5.55 36.63
C ASP A 53 1.63 -4.87 37.11
N VAL A 54 1.52 -3.60 37.43
CA VAL A 54 2.63 -2.76 37.91
C VAL A 54 2.19 -1.99 39.16
N SER A 55 3.14 -1.48 39.95
CA SER A 55 2.81 -0.62 41.07
C SER A 55 2.04 0.62 40.60
N GLY A 56 0.80 0.76 41.02
CA GLY A 56 -0.07 1.89 40.67
C GLY A 56 -0.95 1.69 39.45
N GLY A 57 -1.03 0.47 38.86
CA GLY A 57 -1.92 0.22 37.74
C GLY A 57 -1.57 -1.00 36.91
N THR A 58 -1.98 -0.97 35.67
CA THR A 58 -1.68 -2.01 34.67
C THR A 58 -1.08 -1.41 33.41
N ILE A 59 -0.24 -2.17 32.71
CA ILE A 59 0.24 -1.81 31.39
C ILE A 59 -0.24 -2.87 30.38
N ASP A 60 -0.98 -2.42 29.39
CA ASP A 60 -1.40 -3.23 28.23
C ASP A 60 -0.45 -2.98 27.07
N TYR A 61 0.25 -4.02 26.63
CA TYR A 61 1.09 -4.00 25.45
C TYR A 61 0.34 -4.61 24.28
N LEU A 62 0.28 -3.92 23.14
CA LEU A 62 -0.31 -4.41 21.92
C LEU A 62 0.74 -4.37 20.81
N VAL A 63 0.94 -5.50 20.14
CA VAL A 63 1.79 -5.63 18.96
C VAL A 63 0.94 -6.15 17.82
N GLY A 64 0.98 -5.44 16.70
CA GLY A 64 0.27 -5.81 15.47
C GLY A 64 1.24 -5.95 14.32
N PHE A 65 1.20 -7.08 13.64
CA PHE A 65 1.95 -7.30 12.40
C PHE A 65 0.97 -7.59 11.27
N SER A 66 1.19 -6.97 10.13
CA SER A 66 0.46 -7.28 8.90
C SER A 66 1.43 -7.41 7.74
N TRP A 67 1.14 -8.36 6.86
CA TRP A 67 1.85 -8.57 5.60
C TRP A 67 0.84 -8.72 4.48
N THR A 68 1.14 -8.14 3.34
CA THR A 68 0.33 -8.20 2.13
C THR A 68 1.27 -8.51 0.98
N ASP A 69 0.93 -9.50 0.18
CA ASP A 69 1.66 -9.88 -1.03
C ASP A 69 1.66 -8.76 -2.07
N SER A 70 2.44 -8.94 -3.13
CA SER A 70 2.43 -8.03 -4.28
C SER A 70 1.02 -7.86 -4.83
N ILE A 71 0.70 -6.66 -5.31
CA ILE A 71 -0.61 -6.34 -5.88
C ILE A 71 -0.42 -5.85 -7.31
N ILE A 72 -1.15 -6.46 -8.24
CA ILE A 72 -1.31 -5.96 -9.60
C ILE A 72 -2.45 -4.94 -9.58
N TRP A 73 -2.17 -3.71 -9.99
CA TRP A 73 -3.12 -2.61 -9.95
C TRP A 73 -3.88 -2.40 -11.25
N ASN A 74 -3.34 -2.90 -12.36
CA ASN A 74 -3.93 -2.84 -13.70
C ASN A 74 -3.55 -4.10 -14.47
N ASP A 75 -4.41 -4.59 -15.35
CA ASP A 75 -4.23 -5.77 -16.17
C ASP A 75 -3.30 -5.55 -17.40
N SER A 76 -2.77 -4.34 -17.57
CA SER A 76 -1.81 -3.98 -18.62
C SER A 76 -0.66 -4.98 -18.79
N GLY A 77 -0.39 -5.79 -17.75
CA GLY A 77 0.75 -6.72 -17.70
C GLY A 77 2.11 -6.03 -17.59
N LEU A 78 2.13 -4.74 -17.35
CA LEU A 78 3.36 -3.98 -17.13
C LEU A 78 3.84 -4.17 -15.69
N ALA A 79 5.15 -4.41 -15.52
CA ALA A 79 5.76 -4.52 -14.20
C ALA A 79 5.55 -3.24 -13.34
N LEU A 80 5.41 -2.11 -14.00
CA LEU A 80 5.17 -0.81 -13.37
C LEU A 80 3.78 -0.70 -12.70
N ASP A 81 2.84 -1.55 -13.07
CA ASP A 81 1.50 -1.60 -12.48
C ASP A 81 1.41 -2.61 -11.33
N THR A 82 2.55 -3.09 -10.86
CA THR A 82 2.64 -4.02 -9.74
C THR A 82 3.38 -3.36 -8.57
N SER A 83 2.77 -3.36 -7.40
CA SER A 83 3.45 -2.97 -6.17
C SER A 83 4.09 -4.20 -5.50
N PRO A 84 5.28 -4.04 -4.89
CA PRO A 84 5.93 -5.13 -4.16
C PRO A 84 5.14 -5.51 -2.90
N ALA A 85 5.43 -6.70 -2.35
CA ALA A 85 4.92 -7.11 -1.06
C ALA A 85 5.31 -6.11 0.03
N PHE A 86 4.39 -5.88 0.96
CA PHE A 86 4.52 -4.88 2.00
C PHE A 86 4.21 -5.47 3.37
N HIS A 87 4.95 -5.05 4.40
CA HIS A 87 4.63 -5.40 5.78
C HIS A 87 4.67 -4.17 6.68
N ARG A 88 3.88 -4.23 7.74
CA ARG A 88 3.77 -3.18 8.74
C ARG A 88 3.79 -3.79 10.14
N LEU A 89 4.52 -3.16 11.04
CA LEU A 89 4.58 -3.49 12.45
C LEU A 89 4.12 -2.26 13.25
N ASP A 90 3.13 -2.46 14.09
CA ASP A 90 2.59 -1.43 14.99
C ASP A 90 2.79 -1.89 16.43
N VAL A 91 3.18 -0.98 17.31
CA VAL A 91 3.31 -1.23 18.74
C VAL A 91 2.60 -0.15 19.54
N LYS A 92 2.03 -0.56 20.69
CA LYS A 92 1.31 0.32 21.58
C LYS A 92 1.48 -0.17 23.01
N ALA A 93 1.68 0.74 23.94
CA ALA A 93 1.68 0.49 25.37
C ALA A 93 0.71 1.46 26.05
N THR A 94 -0.24 0.96 26.83
CA THR A 94 -1.22 1.77 27.54
C THR A 94 -1.11 1.48 29.03
N TRP A 95 -0.67 2.46 29.81
CA TRP A 95 -0.74 2.39 31.25
C TRP A 95 -2.09 2.92 31.73
N LYS A 96 -2.73 2.19 32.66
CA LYS A 96 -3.97 2.56 33.32
C LYS A 96 -3.74 2.56 34.83
N ASN A 97 -4.16 3.59 35.51
CA ASN A 97 -4.06 3.64 36.97
C ASN A 97 -5.07 2.68 37.66
N ASN A 98 -4.86 2.40 38.93
CA ASN A 98 -5.73 1.49 39.70
C ASN A 98 -7.18 1.99 39.85
N GLU A 99 -7.39 3.31 39.82
CA GLU A 99 -8.71 3.93 39.89
C GLU A 99 -9.49 3.81 38.57
N GLY A 100 -8.79 3.50 37.45
CA GLY A 100 -9.39 3.33 36.12
C GLY A 100 -9.82 4.65 35.48
N ASP A 101 -9.41 5.79 36.03
CA ASP A 101 -9.79 7.11 35.56
C ASP A 101 -8.73 7.82 34.74
N LEU A 102 -7.49 7.31 34.73
CA LEU A 102 -6.37 7.86 33.95
C LEU A 102 -5.71 6.79 33.08
N ASP A 103 -5.66 7.04 31.77
CA ASP A 103 -4.94 6.24 30.81
C ASP A 103 -3.84 7.09 30.14
N ILE A 104 -2.64 6.54 30.03
CA ILE A 104 -1.53 7.11 29.26
C ILE A 104 -1.12 6.10 28.21
N MET A 105 -1.22 6.46 26.96
CA MET A 105 -0.91 5.58 25.83
C MET A 105 0.25 6.12 25.01
N PHE A 106 1.24 5.28 24.77
CA PHE A 106 2.30 5.48 23.80
C PHE A 106 2.06 4.57 22.60
N PHE A 107 2.27 5.07 21.40
CA PHE A 107 2.14 4.26 20.21
C PHE A 107 3.18 4.62 19.15
N ILE A 108 3.59 3.62 18.38
CA ILE A 108 4.37 3.77 17.17
C ILE A 108 3.72 2.90 16.10
N ASN A 109 3.19 3.55 15.09
CA ASN A 109 2.68 2.90 13.89
C ASN A 109 3.78 2.80 12.85
N ASN A 110 3.83 1.68 12.12
CA ASN A 110 4.84 1.42 11.10
C ASN A 110 6.27 1.55 11.64
N VAL A 111 6.59 0.78 12.67
CA VAL A 111 7.91 0.79 13.35
C VAL A 111 9.06 0.63 12.37
N THR A 112 8.87 -0.19 11.34
CA THR A 112 9.89 -0.47 10.31
C THR A 112 10.08 0.64 9.31
N ASP A 113 9.23 1.67 9.33
CA ASP A 113 9.21 2.81 8.41
C ASP A 113 9.19 2.42 6.93
N LYS A 114 8.57 1.30 6.60
CA LYS A 114 8.40 0.87 5.22
C LYS A 114 7.21 1.58 4.58
N ILE A 115 7.42 2.08 3.38
CA ILE A 115 6.38 2.70 2.58
C ILE A 115 5.92 1.68 1.54
N GLY A 116 4.64 1.36 1.57
CA GLY A 116 3.96 0.54 0.58
C GLY A 116 3.05 1.39 -0.31
N VAL A 117 2.35 0.74 -1.22
CA VAL A 117 1.36 1.38 -2.09
C VAL A 117 -0.04 1.07 -1.55
N ARG A 118 -0.81 2.11 -1.28
CA ARG A 118 -2.20 2.02 -0.83
C ARG A 118 -3.18 1.99 -2.01
N ASN A 119 -2.87 2.74 -3.04
CA ASN A 119 -3.62 2.79 -4.28
C ASN A 119 -2.71 3.21 -5.42
N MET A 120 -2.96 2.68 -6.60
CA MET A 120 -2.33 3.08 -7.84
C MET A 120 -3.39 3.11 -8.93
N SER A 121 -3.35 4.14 -9.76
CA SER A 121 -4.11 4.24 -10.99
C SER A 121 -3.19 4.64 -12.12
N SER A 122 -3.45 4.11 -13.30
CA SER A 122 -2.82 4.49 -14.54
C SER A 122 -3.89 4.92 -15.53
N ASP A 123 -3.66 6.02 -16.19
CA ASP A 123 -4.50 6.49 -17.27
C ASP A 123 -4.08 5.81 -18.58
N ASP A 124 -4.96 5.83 -19.56
CA ASP A 124 -4.73 5.24 -20.87
C ASP A 124 -3.82 6.10 -21.77
N GLU A 125 -3.62 5.65 -23.00
CA GLU A 125 -2.80 6.33 -24.02
C GLU A 125 -3.28 7.74 -24.31
N THR A 126 -4.59 7.99 -24.25
CA THR A 126 -5.18 9.29 -24.60
C THR A 126 -4.80 10.36 -23.60
N GLN A 127 -4.43 9.97 -22.37
CA GLN A 127 -4.02 10.84 -21.27
C GLN A 127 -2.51 10.77 -20.99
N GLY A 128 -1.73 10.13 -21.88
CA GLY A 128 -0.27 10.11 -21.78
C GLY A 128 0.28 9.12 -20.75
N PHE A 129 -0.42 8.07 -20.39
CA PHE A 129 0.00 7.05 -19.44
C PHE A 129 0.37 7.61 -18.05
N LEU A 130 -0.31 8.64 -17.60
CA LEU A 130 -0.07 9.22 -16.28
C LEU A 130 -0.35 8.18 -15.19
N ARG A 131 0.55 8.11 -14.21
CA ARG A 131 0.38 7.24 -13.05
C ARG A 131 0.23 8.07 -11.79
N SER A 132 -0.78 7.74 -11.01
CA SER A 132 -0.99 8.28 -9.67
C SER A 132 -0.76 7.18 -8.64
N VAL A 133 0.09 7.43 -7.66
CA VAL A 133 0.39 6.48 -6.59
C VAL A 133 0.10 7.14 -5.25
N THR A 134 -0.74 6.50 -4.45
CA THR A 134 -0.97 6.90 -3.06
C THR A 134 -0.17 5.98 -2.15
N PRO A 135 0.85 6.48 -1.44
CA PRO A 135 1.64 5.68 -0.52
C PRO A 135 0.87 5.35 0.76
N THR A 136 1.33 4.36 1.50
CA THR A 136 0.94 4.15 2.90
C THR A 136 1.54 5.23 3.78
N LEU A 137 0.99 5.38 5.00
CA LEU A 137 1.54 6.33 5.97
C LEU A 137 2.95 5.91 6.41
N PRO A 138 3.88 6.87 6.58
CA PRO A 138 5.20 6.62 7.14
C PRO A 138 5.10 6.23 8.63
N ARG A 139 6.23 6.01 9.27
CA ARG A 139 6.27 5.82 10.72
C ARG A 139 5.73 7.05 11.43
N MET A 140 4.82 6.81 12.36
CA MET A 140 4.23 7.84 13.20
C MET A 140 4.20 7.35 14.63
N GLY A 141 4.58 8.20 15.57
CA GLY A 141 4.48 7.93 16.99
C GLY A 141 3.79 9.07 17.73
N GLY A 142 3.25 8.75 18.89
CA GLY A 142 2.58 9.74 19.71
C GLY A 142 2.28 9.25 21.11
N ILE A 143 1.80 10.20 21.92
CA ILE A 143 1.35 9.99 23.28
C ILE A 143 -0.08 10.50 23.37
N SER A 144 -0.94 9.75 24.07
CA SER A 144 -2.31 10.16 24.35
C SER A 144 -2.56 10.08 25.85
N PHE A 145 -3.25 11.07 26.39
CA PHE A 145 -3.68 11.15 27.78
C PHE A 145 -5.21 11.16 27.82
N THR A 146 -5.81 10.30 28.61
CA THR A 146 -7.25 10.25 28.82
C THR A 146 -7.52 10.28 30.30
N LYS A 147 -8.20 11.33 30.76
CA LYS A 147 -8.71 11.43 32.15
C LYS A 147 -10.24 11.41 32.14
N ARG A 148 -10.82 10.53 32.92
CA ARG A 148 -12.28 10.45 33.10
C ARG A 148 -12.65 11.20 34.36
N PHE A 149 -13.63 12.10 34.28
CA PHE A 149 -14.14 12.90 35.40
C PHE A 149 -15.57 12.45 35.68
N GLY A 150 -15.86 12.18 36.95
CA GLY A 150 -17.21 11.87 37.42
C GLY A 150 -17.52 10.37 37.34
N GLY A 151 -17.45 9.73 38.46
CA GLY A 151 -18.11 8.51 38.84
C GLY A 151 -19.07 8.82 39.97
#